data_9c70790535a9a0aa9c4c10be754390ac
#
_entry.id   9c70790535a9a0aa9c4c10be754390ac
#
_cell.length_a   1.000
_cell.length_b   1.000
_cell.length_c   1.000
_cell.angle_alpha   90.00
_cell.angle_beta   90.00
_cell.angle_gamma   90.00
#
_symmetry.space_group_name_H-M   'P 1'
#
loop_
_entity.id
_entity.type
_entity.pdbx_description
1 polymer ?
#
loop_
_entity_poly.entity_id
_entity_poly.type
_entity_poly.pdbx_seq_one_letter_code
_entity_poly.pdbx_strand_id
1 'polypeptide(L)'
;GQTDVGTLAAVLEGAQRLVSNDTGTIHLAAAVGTPSIGIYLGPAAAKDTAPYGNGHVVIEADLPCAPCGYRDTCQAFSCHRRVTVDAVFRLCMANEQSLDETARTLAGMRVYRTQVDGRGEFSLKTLNDAVTGPDFALLDFYRIFWDNLLRAKPARRDALNSPRAETRPEWRQGAESLRTILESAERWLFALLEEARKPAADVRRLSSLLQGRITVQNDLRRHAENFPQLSPVSRYLLVRLVSVRTGGLREHLEDMSSLLETFENAVALLTAASAVRITERREHVATA
;
A
#
# COMPACT_ATOMS: atom_id res chain seq x y z
N GLY A 1 -9.31 -4.52 34.26
CA GLY A 1 -10.10 -3.83 34.42
C GLY A 1 -10.99 -3.16 35.47
N GLN A 2 -10.66 -1.92 35.84
CA GLN A 2 -11.53 -1.13 36.72
C GLN A 2 -12.42 -0.15 35.95
N THR A 3 -12.24 -0.08 34.61
CA THR A 3 -12.98 0.82 33.73
C THR A 3 -13.68 0.04 32.62
N ASP A 4 -14.87 0.47 32.23
CA ASP A 4 -15.48 0.15 30.97
C ASP A 4 -14.91 1.05 29.84
N VAL A 5 -15.33 0.83 28.60
CA VAL A 5 -14.84 1.60 27.45
C VAL A 5 -15.19 3.08 27.54
N GLY A 6 -16.39 3.42 28.03
CA GLY A 6 -16.82 4.81 28.18
C GLY A 6 -16.01 5.57 29.23
N THR A 7 -15.80 4.94 30.39
CA THR A 7 -14.96 5.50 31.46
C THR A 7 -13.51 5.66 31.02
N LEU A 8 -12.97 4.66 30.29
CA LEU A 8 -11.62 4.75 29.73
C LEU A 8 -11.51 5.90 28.70
N ALA A 9 -12.51 6.09 27.84
CA ALA A 9 -12.55 7.19 26.88
C ALA A 9 -12.50 8.55 27.59
N ALA A 10 -13.29 8.75 28.67
CA ALA A 10 -13.29 9.99 29.45
C ALA A 10 -11.93 10.25 30.14
N VAL A 11 -11.27 9.20 30.65
CA VAL A 11 -9.91 9.32 31.21
C VAL A 11 -8.91 9.71 30.13
N LEU A 12 -8.99 9.12 28.97
CA LEU A 12 -8.12 9.43 27.85
C LEU A 12 -8.33 10.86 27.33
N GLU A 13 -9.58 11.30 27.19
CA GLU A 13 -9.92 12.68 26.79
C GLU A 13 -9.28 13.73 27.71
N GLY A 14 -9.19 13.46 29.02
CA GLY A 14 -8.51 14.32 30.00
C GLY A 14 -6.99 14.20 30.03
N ALA A 15 -6.40 13.26 29.28
CA ALA A 15 -4.96 13.04 29.28
C ALA A 15 -4.23 13.96 28.30
N GLN A 16 -3.04 14.46 28.68
CA GLN A 16 -2.19 15.23 27.77
C GLN A 16 -1.61 14.37 26.65
N ARG A 17 -1.32 13.10 26.94
CA ARG A 17 -0.75 12.14 25.99
C ARG A 17 -0.91 10.71 26.50
N LEU A 18 -1.15 9.79 25.59
CA LEU A 18 -1.09 8.36 25.84
C LEU A 18 0.22 7.76 25.32
N VAL A 19 0.87 6.92 26.12
CA VAL A 19 1.92 5.99 25.64
C VAL A 19 1.37 4.59 25.74
N SER A 20 1.32 3.87 24.64
CA SER A 20 0.71 2.53 24.59
C SER A 20 1.38 1.66 23.51
N ASN A 21 1.27 0.36 23.68
CA ASN A 21 1.50 -0.58 22.58
C ASN A 21 0.33 -0.53 21.58
N ASP A 22 0.47 -1.26 20.46
CA ASP A 22 -0.60 -1.51 19.51
C ASP A 22 -1.74 -2.31 20.19
N THR A 23 -2.73 -1.60 20.69
CA THR A 23 -3.90 -2.13 21.40
C THR A 23 -5.12 -1.25 21.14
N GLY A 24 -6.32 -1.74 21.49
CA GLY A 24 -7.55 -0.95 21.39
C GLY A 24 -7.49 0.42 22.09
N THR A 25 -6.65 0.56 23.14
CA THR A 25 -6.51 1.79 23.91
C THR A 25 -5.94 2.94 23.05
N ILE A 26 -4.98 2.68 22.16
CA ILE A 26 -4.41 3.74 21.31
C ILE A 26 -5.43 4.25 20.28
N HIS A 27 -6.29 3.36 19.79
CA HIS A 27 -7.36 3.73 18.87
C HIS A 27 -8.47 4.51 19.56
N LEU A 28 -8.76 4.15 20.81
CA LEU A 28 -9.72 4.92 21.64
C LEU A 28 -9.19 6.32 21.93
N ALA A 29 -7.89 6.46 22.25
CA ALA A 29 -7.25 7.76 22.43
C ALA A 29 -7.35 8.62 21.15
N ALA A 30 -7.10 8.02 19.98
CA ALA A 30 -7.27 8.71 18.71
C ALA A 30 -8.72 9.17 18.49
N ALA A 31 -9.69 8.33 18.83
CA ALA A 31 -11.12 8.65 18.67
C ALA A 31 -11.60 9.82 19.55
N VAL A 32 -10.98 10.02 20.73
CA VAL A 32 -11.27 11.15 21.65
C VAL A 32 -10.30 12.33 21.47
N GLY A 33 -9.42 12.29 20.46
CA GLY A 33 -8.51 13.38 20.15
C GLY A 33 -7.26 13.48 21.05
N THR A 34 -6.96 12.46 21.84
CA THR A 34 -5.78 12.47 22.71
C THR A 34 -4.52 12.12 21.93
N PRO A 35 -3.48 12.97 21.93
CA PRO A 35 -2.20 12.67 21.32
C PRO A 35 -1.61 11.37 21.87
N SER A 36 -1.01 10.54 21.00
CA SER A 36 -0.45 9.27 21.45
C SER A 36 0.92 8.97 20.88
N ILE A 37 1.68 8.16 21.64
CA ILE A 37 2.90 7.50 21.18
C ILE A 37 2.64 5.99 21.20
N GLY A 38 2.62 5.39 20.01
CA GLY A 38 2.45 3.97 19.82
C GLY A 38 3.79 3.24 19.74
N ILE A 39 3.96 2.19 20.52
CA ILE A 39 5.14 1.32 20.50
C ILE A 39 4.77 0.03 19.78
N TYR A 40 5.37 -0.18 18.60
CA TYR A 40 5.06 -1.30 17.71
C TYR A 40 6.22 -2.29 17.72
N LEU A 41 5.98 -3.47 18.26
CA LEU A 41 6.98 -4.52 18.43
C LEU A 41 6.45 -5.88 17.96
N GLY A 42 7.35 -6.78 17.61
CA GLY A 42 6.98 -8.10 17.14
C GLY A 42 6.20 -8.06 15.82
N PRO A 43 4.99 -8.63 15.77
CA PRO A 43 4.17 -8.65 14.56
C PRO A 43 3.42 -7.33 14.31
N ALA A 44 3.36 -6.42 15.28
CA ALA A 44 2.69 -5.13 15.11
C ALA A 44 3.46 -4.25 14.12
N ALA A 45 2.74 -3.70 13.15
CA ALA A 45 3.29 -2.82 12.13
C ALA A 45 2.49 -1.53 12.01
N ALA A 46 3.16 -0.40 12.10
CA ALA A 46 2.51 0.92 12.01
C ALA A 46 1.69 1.10 10.73
N LYS A 47 2.16 0.56 9.61
CA LYS A 47 1.46 0.62 8.32
C LYS A 47 0.08 -0.04 8.31
N ASP A 48 -0.14 -1.01 9.22
CA ASP A 48 -1.37 -1.82 9.25
C ASP A 48 -2.35 -1.31 10.31
N THR A 49 -1.84 -0.86 11.46
CA THR A 49 -2.66 -0.60 12.65
C THR A 49 -2.31 0.69 13.39
N ALA A 50 -1.61 1.65 12.79
CA ALA A 50 -1.38 2.94 13.43
C ALA A 50 -2.71 3.68 13.72
N PRO A 51 -2.80 4.48 14.81
CA PRO A 51 -4.02 5.18 15.17
C PRO A 51 -4.42 6.18 14.07
N TYR A 52 -5.70 6.16 13.71
CA TYR A 52 -6.25 7.04 12.70
C TYR A 52 -6.40 8.47 13.26
N GLY A 53 -5.85 9.44 12.57
CA GLY A 53 -5.87 10.85 12.97
C GLY A 53 -4.54 11.55 12.66
N ASN A 54 -4.47 12.84 12.97
CA ASN A 54 -3.27 13.63 12.76
C ASN A 54 -2.43 13.71 14.05
N GLY A 55 -1.10 13.63 13.90
CA GLY A 55 -0.17 13.98 14.96
C GLY A 55 0.15 12.87 15.96
N HIS A 56 -0.40 11.67 15.82
CA HIS A 56 0.04 10.54 16.63
C HIS A 56 1.45 10.11 16.20
N VAL A 57 2.29 9.77 17.15
CA VAL A 57 3.66 9.29 16.90
C VAL A 57 3.70 7.77 17.04
N VAL A 58 4.38 7.10 16.11
CA VAL A 58 4.59 5.66 16.17
C VAL A 58 6.07 5.36 16.10
N ILE A 59 6.54 4.46 16.96
CA ILE A 59 7.92 4.00 16.98
C ILE A 59 7.99 2.49 16.78
N GLU A 60 8.85 2.06 15.87
CA GLU A 60 9.17 0.67 15.56
C GLU A 60 10.68 0.43 15.64
N ALA A 61 11.10 -0.80 15.86
CA ALA A 61 12.50 -1.17 15.71
C ALA A 61 12.90 -1.19 14.23
N ASP A 62 14.04 -0.57 13.90
CA ASP A 62 14.62 -0.68 12.58
C ASP A 62 15.49 -1.95 12.48
N LEU A 63 14.84 -3.06 12.16
CA LEU A 63 15.44 -4.39 12.05
C LEU A 63 14.87 -5.11 10.81
N PRO A 64 15.70 -5.92 10.12
CA PRO A 64 15.24 -6.68 8.96
C PRO A 64 14.10 -7.68 9.27
N CYS A 65 14.01 -8.13 10.53
CA CYS A 65 12.97 -9.04 10.98
C CYS A 65 11.72 -8.35 11.54
N ALA A 66 11.64 -7.02 11.53
CA ALA A 66 10.48 -6.27 12.04
C ALA A 66 9.70 -5.62 10.88
N PRO A 67 8.38 -5.83 10.81
CA PRO A 67 7.55 -6.67 11.71
C PRO A 67 7.75 -8.17 11.48
N CYS A 68 7.62 -8.96 12.55
CA CYS A 68 7.68 -10.43 12.46
C CYS A 68 6.40 -11.01 11.84
N GLY A 69 6.50 -12.22 11.27
CA GLY A 69 5.30 -13.00 10.95
C GLY A 69 4.57 -13.49 12.21
N TYR A 70 3.24 -13.55 12.18
CA TYR A 70 2.43 -14.02 13.34
C TYR A 70 2.71 -15.48 13.75
N ARG A 71 3.38 -16.26 12.91
CA ARG A 71 3.72 -17.66 13.17
C ARG A 71 5.16 -17.84 13.62
N ASP A 72 5.94 -16.76 13.68
CA ASP A 72 7.34 -16.82 14.02
C ASP A 72 7.51 -16.88 15.55
N THR A 73 8.25 -17.87 16.03
CA THR A 73 8.68 -17.94 17.41
C THR A 73 10.00 -17.19 17.57
N CYS A 74 9.96 -15.96 18.04
CA CYS A 74 11.16 -15.16 18.29
C CYS A 74 11.74 -15.44 19.67
N GLN A 75 12.99 -15.88 19.73
CA GLN A 75 13.73 -16.04 20.99
C GLN A 75 14.69 -14.86 21.26
N ALA A 76 15.01 -14.09 20.24
CA ALA A 76 15.99 -13.01 20.37
C ALA A 76 15.44 -11.72 20.98
N PHE A 77 14.15 -11.40 20.78
CA PHE A 77 13.48 -10.19 21.24
C PHE A 77 14.26 -8.89 20.98
N SER A 78 14.97 -8.84 19.85
CA SER A 78 15.86 -7.71 19.52
C SER A 78 15.10 -6.40 19.36
N CYS A 79 13.85 -6.43 18.88
CA CYS A 79 13.01 -5.24 18.74
C CYS A 79 12.72 -4.61 20.11
N HIS A 80 12.51 -5.38 21.17
CA HIS A 80 12.31 -4.87 22.53
C HIS A 80 13.55 -4.16 23.09
N ARG A 81 14.74 -4.62 22.72
CA ARG A 81 15.99 -3.96 23.12
C ARG A 81 16.31 -2.74 22.26
N ARG A 82 15.81 -2.70 21.02
CA ARG A 82 16.07 -1.59 20.11
C ARG A 82 15.23 -0.37 20.45
N VAL A 83 13.95 -0.55 20.76
CA VAL A 83 13.08 0.56 21.21
C VAL A 83 13.29 0.76 22.71
N THR A 84 14.10 1.74 23.07
CA THR A 84 14.51 1.99 24.45
C THR A 84 13.54 2.89 25.20
N VAL A 85 13.54 2.80 26.52
CA VAL A 85 12.76 3.68 27.40
C VAL A 85 13.15 5.15 27.18
N ASP A 86 14.47 5.44 27.03
CA ASP A 86 14.96 6.79 26.75
C ASP A 86 14.37 7.36 25.45
N ALA A 87 14.34 6.56 24.39
CA ALA A 87 13.75 7.00 23.12
C ALA A 87 12.29 7.37 23.25
N VAL A 88 11.48 6.51 23.91
CA VAL A 88 10.06 6.77 24.16
C VAL A 88 9.87 8.00 25.04
N PHE A 89 10.66 8.14 26.09
CA PHE A 89 10.60 9.30 27.00
C PHE A 89 10.94 10.59 26.26
N ARG A 90 11.99 10.62 25.45
CA ARG A 90 12.37 11.81 24.65
C ARG A 90 11.29 12.22 23.67
N LEU A 91 10.67 11.26 22.99
CA LEU A 91 9.51 11.54 22.12
C LEU A 91 8.30 12.03 22.93
N CYS A 92 8.09 11.49 24.15
CA CYS A 92 7.01 11.91 25.03
C CYS A 92 7.19 13.38 25.49
N MET A 93 8.40 13.80 25.75
CA MET A 93 8.73 15.16 26.20
C MET A 93 8.85 16.17 25.05
N ALA A 94 9.00 15.71 23.81
CA ALA A 94 9.09 16.59 22.66
C ALA A 94 7.75 17.29 22.37
N ASN A 95 7.83 18.58 22.10
CA ASN A 95 6.74 19.37 21.57
C ASN A 95 6.71 19.34 20.04
N GLU A 96 5.73 20.01 19.42
CA GLU A 96 5.57 20.03 17.95
C GLU A 96 6.82 20.55 17.23
N GLN A 97 7.53 21.55 17.78
CA GLN A 97 8.70 22.16 17.16
C GLN A 97 9.95 21.27 17.26
N SER A 98 10.09 20.50 18.34
CA SER A 98 11.27 19.67 18.62
C SER A 98 11.11 18.19 18.23
N LEU A 99 9.90 17.74 17.90
CA LEU A 99 9.62 16.34 17.65
C LEU A 99 10.41 15.76 16.47
N ASP A 100 10.43 16.47 15.34
CA ASP A 100 11.14 16.02 14.13
C ASP A 100 12.66 15.96 14.38
N GLU A 101 13.23 16.92 15.13
CA GLU A 101 14.62 16.93 15.51
C GLU A 101 14.95 15.78 16.49
N THR A 102 14.11 15.59 17.51
CA THR A 102 14.23 14.48 18.45
C THR A 102 14.21 13.15 17.73
N ALA A 103 13.26 12.94 16.81
CA ALA A 103 13.13 11.70 16.04
C ALA A 103 14.41 11.41 15.22
N ARG A 104 15.00 12.41 14.55
CA ARG A 104 16.24 12.24 13.77
C ARG A 104 17.42 11.72 14.58
N THR A 105 17.45 11.98 15.88
CA THR A 105 18.53 11.49 16.75
C THR A 105 18.36 10.03 17.19
N LEU A 106 17.21 9.41 16.91
CA LEU A 106 16.89 8.05 17.34
C LEU A 106 17.38 7.02 16.30
N ALA A 107 18.62 6.58 16.46
CA ALA A 107 19.21 5.58 15.58
C ALA A 107 18.67 4.15 15.84
N GLY A 108 18.51 3.37 14.79
CA GLY A 108 18.04 1.98 14.85
C GLY A 108 16.57 1.82 15.18
N MET A 109 15.81 2.90 15.06
CA MET A 109 14.37 2.94 15.21
C MET A 109 13.75 3.66 14.03
N ARG A 110 12.52 3.30 13.68
CA ARG A 110 11.68 3.99 12.71
C ARG A 110 10.65 4.80 13.47
N VAL A 111 10.61 6.09 13.22
CA VAL A 111 9.65 7.00 13.88
C VAL A 111 8.77 7.64 12.82
N TYR A 112 7.48 7.54 13.03
CA TYR A 112 6.46 8.08 12.12
C TYR A 112 5.52 9.02 12.83
N ARG A 113 4.96 9.96 12.08
CA ARG A 113 3.80 10.76 12.48
C ARG A 113 2.62 10.39 11.58
N THR A 114 1.47 10.15 12.17
CA THR A 114 0.24 9.90 11.43
C THR A 114 -0.30 11.19 10.82
N GLN A 115 -0.85 11.07 9.62
CA GLN A 115 -1.47 12.17 8.89
C GLN A 115 -2.75 11.68 8.22
N VAL A 116 -3.77 12.53 8.22
CA VAL A 116 -5.01 12.32 7.48
C VAL A 116 -5.22 13.58 6.64
N ASP A 117 -5.37 13.40 5.33
CA ASP A 117 -5.59 14.51 4.41
C ASP A 117 -7.05 15.00 4.42
N GLY A 118 -7.33 16.08 3.68
CA GLY A 118 -8.67 16.65 3.57
C GLY A 118 -9.72 15.73 2.94
N ARG A 119 -9.34 14.53 2.48
CA ARG A 119 -10.24 13.48 1.95
C ARG A 119 -10.45 12.35 2.94
N GLY A 120 -9.80 12.40 4.10
CA GLY A 120 -9.80 11.31 5.08
C GLY A 120 -8.79 10.19 4.75
N GLU A 121 -7.84 10.41 3.83
CA GLU A 121 -6.83 9.42 3.52
C GLU A 121 -5.71 9.43 4.57
N PHE A 122 -5.48 8.25 5.15
CA PHE A 122 -4.45 8.03 6.16
C PHE A 122 -3.07 7.82 5.53
N SER A 123 -2.04 8.40 6.12
CA SER A 123 -0.64 8.19 5.73
C SER A 123 0.30 8.28 6.94
N LEU A 124 1.50 7.75 6.78
CA LEU A 124 2.59 7.84 7.74
C LEU A 124 3.72 8.72 7.20
N LYS A 125 3.97 9.84 7.87
CA LYS A 125 5.15 10.67 7.60
C LYS A 125 6.33 10.11 8.40
N THR A 126 7.41 9.71 7.73
CA THR A 126 8.67 9.33 8.40
C THR A 126 9.35 10.56 8.97
N LEU A 127 9.79 10.49 10.21
CA LEU A 127 10.46 11.59 10.92
C LEU A 127 11.98 11.43 10.99
N ASN A 128 12.53 10.25 10.71
CA ASN A 128 13.98 9.98 10.75
C ASN A 128 14.44 9.13 9.57
N ASP A 129 15.75 9.09 9.35
CA ASP A 129 16.40 8.31 8.30
C ASP A 129 16.59 6.85 8.74
N ALA A 130 15.52 6.08 8.74
CA ALA A 130 15.58 4.65 9.01
C ALA A 130 16.14 3.89 7.80
N VAL A 131 17.04 2.92 8.05
CA VAL A 131 17.73 2.17 7.01
C VAL A 131 16.86 1.04 6.45
N THR A 132 16.09 0.36 7.33
CA THR A 132 15.21 -0.73 6.96
C THR A 132 13.78 -0.33 7.27
N GLY A 133 13.03 0.09 6.30
CA GLY A 133 11.62 0.45 6.48
C GLY A 133 10.74 -0.28 5.49
N PRO A 134 9.42 -0.30 5.71
CA PRO A 134 8.53 -0.69 4.66
C PRO A 134 8.79 0.20 3.45
N ASP A 135 8.69 -0.38 2.28
CA ASP A 135 8.82 0.37 1.04
C ASP A 135 7.58 1.27 0.91
N PHE A 136 7.69 2.52 1.43
CA PHE A 136 6.58 3.48 1.42
C PHE A 136 6.13 3.84 0.01
N ALA A 137 7.04 3.81 -0.96
CA ALA A 137 6.66 4.04 -2.35
C ALA A 137 5.77 2.90 -2.87
N LEU A 138 6.04 1.65 -2.45
CA LEU A 138 5.19 0.51 -2.76
C LEU A 138 3.83 0.60 -2.03
N LEU A 139 3.84 1.03 -0.76
CA LEU A 139 2.60 1.20 0.00
C LEU A 139 1.74 2.33 -0.57
N ASP A 140 2.34 3.47 -0.93
CA ASP A 140 1.64 4.57 -1.61
C ASP A 140 1.10 4.13 -2.97
N PHE A 141 1.87 3.34 -3.73
CA PHE A 141 1.39 2.73 -4.96
C PHE A 141 0.16 1.85 -4.71
N TYR A 142 0.22 0.93 -3.76
CA TYR A 142 -0.94 0.07 -3.46
C TYR A 142 -2.14 0.87 -2.98
N ARG A 143 -1.96 1.88 -2.16
CA ARG A 143 -3.03 2.76 -1.72
C ARG A 143 -3.72 3.42 -2.91
N ILE A 144 -2.94 4.04 -3.80
CA ILE A 144 -3.44 4.72 -5.00
C ILE A 144 -4.11 3.72 -5.94
N PHE A 145 -3.47 2.57 -6.16
CA PHE A 145 -3.99 1.51 -7.02
C PHE A 145 -5.36 1.00 -6.53
N TRP A 146 -5.45 0.64 -5.25
CA TRP A 146 -6.70 0.11 -4.68
C TRP A 146 -7.78 1.18 -4.56
N ASP A 147 -7.44 2.42 -4.23
CA ASP A 147 -8.42 3.52 -4.17
C ASP A 147 -9.06 3.75 -5.53
N ASN A 148 -8.26 3.81 -6.60
CA ASN A 148 -8.78 3.95 -7.96
C ASN A 148 -9.64 2.77 -8.39
N LEU A 149 -9.19 1.55 -8.10
CA LEU A 149 -9.92 0.33 -8.45
C LEU A 149 -11.26 0.22 -7.72
N LEU A 150 -11.29 0.54 -6.42
CA LEU A 150 -12.48 0.40 -5.58
C LEU A 150 -13.49 1.53 -5.79
N ARG A 151 -13.04 2.73 -6.08
CA ARG A 151 -13.91 3.91 -6.28
C ARG A 151 -14.34 4.11 -7.73
N ALA A 152 -13.84 3.29 -8.66
CA ALA A 152 -14.07 3.44 -10.11
C ALA A 152 -13.79 4.87 -10.61
N LYS A 153 -12.81 5.57 -10.03
CA LYS A 153 -12.42 6.92 -10.40
C LYS A 153 -11.04 6.91 -11.04
N PRO A 154 -10.86 7.66 -12.15
CA PRO A 154 -9.54 7.74 -12.77
C PRO A 154 -8.52 8.30 -11.78
N ALA A 155 -7.34 7.67 -11.74
CA ALA A 155 -6.24 8.09 -10.89
C ALA A 155 -5.91 9.56 -11.11
N ARG A 156 -5.84 10.36 -10.03
CA ARG A 156 -5.30 11.70 -10.12
C ARG A 156 -3.78 11.62 -10.20
N ARG A 157 -3.20 12.22 -11.24
CA ARG A 157 -1.74 12.34 -11.41
C ARG A 157 -1.05 12.99 -10.21
N ASP A 158 -1.75 13.87 -9.49
CA ASP A 158 -1.21 14.62 -8.34
C ASP A 158 -0.85 13.74 -7.13
N ALA A 159 -1.46 12.56 -7.01
CA ALA A 159 -1.18 11.63 -5.91
C ALA A 159 0.19 10.92 -6.04
N LEU A 160 0.78 10.91 -7.23
CA LEU A 160 2.09 10.30 -7.51
C LEU A 160 3.26 11.27 -7.34
N ASN A 161 3.00 12.55 -7.08
CA ASN A 161 4.02 13.56 -6.79
C ASN A 161 4.64 13.45 -5.39
N SER A 162 4.55 12.26 -4.76
CA SER A 162 5.33 12.00 -3.55
C SER A 162 6.82 12.08 -3.88
N PRO A 163 7.61 12.91 -3.16
CA PRO A 163 9.06 13.02 -3.39
C PRO A 163 9.80 11.70 -3.20
N ARG A 164 9.14 10.67 -2.67
CA ARG A 164 9.69 9.36 -2.34
C ARG A 164 9.54 8.28 -3.40
N ALA A 165 8.80 8.54 -4.49
CA ALA A 165 8.64 7.58 -5.58
C ALA A 165 9.89 7.50 -6.48
N GLU A 166 11.06 7.23 -5.92
CA GLU A 166 12.15 6.64 -6.69
C GLU A 166 11.74 5.21 -7.02
N THR A 167 11.14 5.03 -8.19
CA THR A 167 10.77 3.70 -8.68
C THR A 167 12.04 2.89 -8.86
N ARG A 168 12.17 1.83 -8.06
CA ARG A 168 13.27 0.89 -8.21
C ARG A 168 13.22 0.26 -9.59
N PRO A 169 14.35 -0.01 -10.24
CA PRO A 169 14.39 -0.59 -11.59
C PRO A 169 13.55 -1.86 -11.74
N GLU A 170 13.54 -2.72 -10.69
CA GLU A 170 12.76 -3.96 -10.67
C GLU A 170 11.24 -3.73 -10.69
N TRP A 171 10.75 -2.62 -10.14
CA TRP A 171 9.32 -2.29 -10.21
C TRP A 171 8.91 -1.84 -11.59
N ARG A 172 9.77 -1.05 -12.25
CA ARG A 172 9.54 -0.64 -13.63
C ARG A 172 9.45 -1.86 -14.54
N GLN A 173 10.41 -2.78 -14.42
CA GLN A 173 10.41 -4.02 -15.20
C GLN A 173 9.15 -4.85 -14.94
N GLY A 174 8.74 -4.99 -13.66
CA GLY A 174 7.50 -5.66 -13.30
C GLY A 174 6.26 -4.97 -13.85
N ALA A 175 6.18 -3.64 -13.77
CA ALA A 175 5.06 -2.87 -14.31
C ALA A 175 4.98 -2.97 -15.86
N GLU A 176 6.10 -2.92 -16.57
CA GLU A 176 6.16 -3.12 -18.02
C GLU A 176 5.77 -4.54 -18.43
N SER A 177 6.22 -5.55 -17.66
CA SER A 177 5.80 -6.94 -17.87
C SER A 177 4.29 -7.10 -17.64
N LEU A 178 3.74 -6.50 -16.60
CA LEU A 178 2.31 -6.54 -16.34
C LEU A 178 1.51 -5.83 -17.43
N ARG A 179 1.98 -4.67 -17.92
CA ARG A 179 1.35 -3.98 -19.04
C ARG A 179 1.27 -4.85 -20.30
N THR A 180 2.34 -5.56 -20.64
CA THR A 180 2.34 -6.49 -21.79
C THR A 180 1.29 -7.60 -21.64
N ILE A 181 1.11 -8.11 -20.41
CA ILE A 181 0.07 -9.12 -20.12
C ILE A 181 -1.33 -8.51 -20.27
N LEU A 182 -1.56 -7.29 -19.78
CA LEU A 182 -2.83 -6.57 -19.90
C LEU A 182 -3.19 -6.31 -21.37
N GLU A 183 -2.27 -5.79 -22.17
CA GLU A 183 -2.46 -5.59 -23.62
C GLU A 183 -2.78 -6.90 -24.34
N SER A 184 -2.20 -8.03 -23.92
CA SER A 184 -2.53 -9.35 -24.45
C SER A 184 -3.93 -9.80 -24.03
N ALA A 185 -4.30 -9.53 -22.78
CA ALA A 185 -5.61 -9.84 -22.25
C ALA A 185 -6.71 -9.02 -22.94
N GLU A 186 -6.48 -7.74 -23.22
CA GLU A 186 -7.40 -6.90 -23.96
C GLU A 186 -7.63 -7.38 -25.40
N ARG A 187 -6.55 -7.68 -26.13
CA ARG A 187 -6.67 -8.21 -27.50
C ARG A 187 -7.47 -9.52 -27.52
N TRP A 188 -7.21 -10.40 -26.57
CA TRP A 188 -7.95 -11.64 -26.39
C TRP A 188 -9.44 -11.38 -26.10
N LEU A 189 -9.72 -10.48 -25.14
CA LEU A 189 -11.07 -10.14 -24.72
C LEU A 189 -11.85 -9.47 -25.84
N PHE A 190 -11.22 -8.56 -26.58
CA PHE A 190 -11.82 -7.90 -27.73
C PHE A 190 -12.22 -8.92 -28.82
N ALA A 191 -11.33 -9.85 -29.17
CA ALA A 191 -11.64 -10.90 -30.14
C ALA A 191 -12.81 -11.80 -29.68
N LEU A 192 -12.88 -12.08 -28.38
CA LEU A 192 -13.97 -12.89 -27.79
C LEU A 192 -15.32 -12.14 -27.81
N LEU A 193 -15.30 -10.85 -27.47
CA LEU A 193 -16.49 -9.96 -27.53
C LEU A 193 -17.01 -9.82 -28.97
N GLU A 194 -16.13 -9.60 -29.94
CA GLU A 194 -16.46 -9.51 -31.36
C GLU A 194 -17.16 -10.79 -31.84
N GLU A 195 -16.64 -11.95 -31.48
CA GLU A 195 -17.25 -13.23 -31.87
C GLU A 195 -18.60 -13.44 -31.16
N ALA A 196 -18.69 -13.11 -29.87
CA ALA A 196 -19.90 -13.27 -29.06
C ALA A 196 -21.06 -12.34 -29.50
N ARG A 197 -20.75 -11.22 -30.17
CA ARG A 197 -21.75 -10.26 -30.69
C ARG A 197 -22.38 -10.68 -32.00
N LYS A 198 -21.83 -11.65 -32.71
CA LYS A 198 -22.37 -12.10 -33.99
C LYS A 198 -23.72 -12.81 -33.80
N PRO A 199 -24.72 -12.57 -34.70
CA PRO A 199 -26.00 -13.26 -34.63
C PRO A 199 -25.92 -14.79 -34.71
N ALA A 200 -24.87 -15.29 -35.39
CA ALA A 200 -24.54 -16.72 -35.51
C ALA A 200 -23.05 -16.90 -35.12
N ALA A 201 -22.77 -16.85 -33.82
CA ALA A 201 -21.43 -17.02 -33.34
C ALA A 201 -20.90 -18.44 -33.61
N ASP A 202 -19.68 -18.56 -34.10
CA ASP A 202 -19.02 -19.86 -34.32
C ASP A 202 -18.57 -20.44 -32.97
N VAL A 203 -19.26 -21.50 -32.54
CA VAL A 203 -18.96 -22.18 -31.27
C VAL A 203 -17.53 -22.72 -31.20
N ARG A 204 -16.97 -23.19 -32.33
CA ARG A 204 -15.58 -23.71 -32.36
C ARG A 204 -14.59 -22.54 -32.16
N ARG A 205 -14.85 -21.40 -32.80
CA ARG A 205 -14.04 -20.20 -32.64
C ARG A 205 -14.14 -19.62 -31.24
N LEU A 206 -15.35 -19.55 -30.67
CA LEU A 206 -15.53 -19.16 -29.26
C LEU A 206 -14.78 -20.08 -28.30
N SER A 207 -14.86 -21.39 -28.52
CA SER A 207 -14.12 -22.38 -27.70
C SER A 207 -12.60 -22.19 -27.83
N SER A 208 -12.09 -21.93 -29.03
CA SER A 208 -10.67 -21.62 -29.24
C SER A 208 -10.24 -20.33 -28.56
N LEU A 209 -11.03 -19.26 -28.67
CA LEU A 209 -10.76 -18.00 -27.99
C LEU A 209 -10.80 -18.13 -26.46
N LEU A 210 -11.70 -18.93 -25.89
CA LEU A 210 -11.74 -19.20 -24.46
C LEU A 210 -10.44 -19.85 -23.92
N GLN A 211 -9.69 -20.56 -24.75
CA GLN A 211 -8.37 -21.07 -24.38
C GLN A 211 -7.36 -19.94 -24.10
N GLY A 212 -7.51 -18.77 -24.74
CA GLY A 212 -6.67 -17.59 -24.47
C GLY A 212 -6.69 -17.14 -23.01
N ARG A 213 -7.81 -17.40 -22.29
CA ARG A 213 -7.91 -17.15 -20.84
C ARG A 213 -6.83 -17.89 -20.05
N ILE A 214 -6.56 -19.15 -20.41
CA ILE A 214 -5.56 -19.98 -19.73
C ILE A 214 -4.16 -19.39 -19.91
N THR A 215 -3.87 -18.86 -21.10
CA THR A 215 -2.58 -18.20 -21.36
C THR A 215 -2.42 -16.97 -20.47
N VAL A 216 -3.40 -16.06 -20.44
CA VAL A 216 -3.37 -14.86 -19.58
C VAL A 216 -3.23 -15.23 -18.10
N GLN A 217 -3.96 -16.24 -17.64
CA GLN A 217 -3.87 -16.71 -16.27
C GLN A 217 -2.47 -17.27 -15.91
N ASN A 218 -1.85 -18.01 -16.83
CA ASN A 218 -0.50 -18.53 -16.62
C ASN A 218 0.54 -17.42 -16.61
N ASP A 219 0.39 -16.42 -17.48
CA ASP A 219 1.28 -15.28 -17.52
C ASP A 219 1.16 -14.44 -16.24
N LEU A 220 -0.05 -14.22 -15.71
CA LEU A 220 -0.26 -13.54 -14.43
C LEU A 220 0.34 -14.31 -13.24
N ARG A 221 0.24 -15.65 -13.23
CA ARG A 221 0.89 -16.49 -12.20
C ARG A 221 2.41 -16.34 -12.25
N ARG A 222 3.00 -16.47 -13.45
CA ARG A 222 4.43 -16.31 -13.66
C ARG A 222 4.91 -14.90 -13.30
N HIS A 223 4.11 -13.87 -13.63
CA HIS A 223 4.40 -12.51 -13.22
C HIS A 223 4.41 -12.37 -11.70
N ALA A 224 3.43 -12.94 -10.99
CA ALA A 224 3.37 -12.90 -9.52
C ALA A 224 4.57 -13.59 -8.84
N GLU A 225 5.15 -14.59 -9.49
CA GLU A 225 6.36 -15.29 -9.02
C GLU A 225 7.63 -14.50 -9.29
N ASN A 226 7.75 -13.90 -10.48
CA ASN A 226 8.91 -13.14 -10.91
C ASN A 226 9.01 -11.75 -10.27
N PHE A 227 7.88 -11.16 -9.92
CA PHE A 227 7.77 -9.82 -9.33
C PHE A 227 6.95 -9.87 -8.03
N PRO A 228 7.52 -10.40 -6.92
CA PRO A 228 6.80 -10.57 -5.65
C PRO A 228 6.16 -9.27 -5.13
N GLN A 229 6.77 -8.11 -5.41
CA GLN A 229 6.28 -6.79 -5.00
C GLN A 229 4.96 -6.43 -5.69
N LEU A 230 4.72 -6.90 -6.92
CA LEU A 230 3.49 -6.69 -7.68
C LEU A 230 2.55 -7.91 -7.65
N SER A 231 2.94 -8.96 -6.91
CA SER A 231 2.15 -10.20 -6.78
C SER A 231 0.70 -9.97 -6.32
N PRO A 232 0.37 -9.08 -5.36
CA PRO A 232 -1.01 -8.82 -4.98
C PRO A 232 -1.86 -8.31 -6.15
N VAL A 233 -1.31 -7.46 -7.01
CA VAL A 233 -1.99 -6.94 -8.20
C VAL A 233 -2.29 -8.05 -9.19
N SER A 234 -1.27 -8.86 -9.54
CA SER A 234 -1.41 -9.97 -10.49
C SER A 234 -2.37 -11.05 -9.99
N ARG A 235 -2.33 -11.36 -8.69
CA ARG A 235 -3.23 -12.34 -8.06
C ARG A 235 -4.68 -11.84 -8.01
N TYR A 236 -4.88 -10.56 -7.75
CA TYR A 236 -6.21 -9.98 -7.80
C TYR A 236 -6.83 -10.08 -9.20
N LEU A 237 -6.07 -9.70 -10.24
CA LEU A 237 -6.48 -9.88 -11.64
C LEU A 237 -6.81 -11.34 -11.95
N LEU A 238 -5.95 -12.26 -11.51
CA LEU A 238 -6.16 -13.69 -11.71
C LEU A 238 -7.49 -14.16 -11.09
N VAL A 239 -7.79 -13.74 -9.85
CA VAL A 239 -9.05 -14.07 -9.18
C VAL A 239 -10.24 -13.49 -9.93
N ARG A 240 -10.16 -12.23 -10.36
CA ARG A 240 -11.24 -11.56 -11.09
C ARG A 240 -11.52 -12.20 -12.44
N LEU A 241 -10.46 -12.61 -13.18
CA LEU A 241 -10.58 -13.30 -14.45
C LEU A 241 -11.18 -14.71 -14.32
N VAL A 242 -11.10 -15.32 -13.13
CA VAL A 242 -11.65 -16.65 -12.86
C VAL A 242 -13.09 -16.57 -12.30
N SER A 243 -13.41 -15.49 -11.60
CA SER A 243 -14.73 -15.33 -10.95
C SER A 243 -15.84 -15.25 -11.99
N VAL A 244 -16.69 -16.27 -12.05
CA VAL A 244 -17.90 -16.27 -12.87
C VAL A 244 -18.99 -15.49 -12.12
N ARG A 245 -19.48 -14.40 -12.70
CA ARG A 245 -20.68 -13.72 -12.19
C ARG A 245 -21.96 -14.38 -12.75
N THR A 246 -23.03 -14.23 -12.02
CA THR A 246 -24.38 -14.72 -12.38
C THR A 246 -25.03 -13.82 -13.43
N GLY A 247 -24.39 -13.66 -14.59
CA GLY A 247 -24.88 -12.87 -15.72
C GLY A 247 -24.58 -13.58 -17.04
N GLY A 248 -25.14 -13.08 -18.13
CA GLY A 248 -24.83 -13.60 -19.47
C GLY A 248 -23.34 -13.41 -19.81
N LEU A 249 -22.82 -14.24 -20.72
CA LEU A 249 -21.43 -14.18 -21.20
C LEU A 249 -21.02 -12.76 -21.61
N ARG A 250 -21.89 -12.05 -22.31
CA ARG A 250 -21.63 -10.69 -22.79
C ARG A 250 -21.43 -9.70 -21.65
N GLU A 251 -22.31 -9.70 -20.65
CA GLU A 251 -22.20 -8.83 -19.47
C GLU A 251 -20.90 -9.10 -18.70
N HIS A 252 -20.55 -10.37 -18.55
CA HIS A 252 -19.28 -10.76 -17.91
C HIS A 252 -18.05 -10.26 -18.67
N LEU A 253 -18.08 -10.29 -20.01
CA LEU A 253 -16.98 -9.82 -20.84
C LEU A 253 -16.87 -8.29 -20.84
N GLU A 254 -17.99 -7.57 -20.78
CA GLU A 254 -18.03 -6.10 -20.64
C GLU A 254 -17.47 -5.66 -19.28
N ASP A 255 -17.81 -6.36 -18.20
CA ASP A 255 -17.25 -6.15 -16.86
C ASP A 255 -15.72 -6.37 -16.84
N MET A 256 -15.26 -7.42 -17.53
CA MET A 256 -13.81 -7.71 -17.65
C MET A 256 -13.08 -6.63 -18.43
N SER A 257 -13.67 -6.08 -19.50
CA SER A 257 -13.08 -4.99 -20.28
C SER A 257 -12.88 -3.74 -19.41
N SER A 258 -13.89 -3.35 -18.67
CA SER A 258 -13.81 -2.22 -17.73
C SER A 258 -12.76 -2.43 -16.64
N LEU A 259 -12.62 -3.66 -16.15
CA LEU A 259 -11.60 -4.02 -15.18
C LEU A 259 -10.20 -3.89 -15.76
N LEU A 260 -9.94 -4.39 -16.96
CA LEU A 260 -8.65 -4.31 -17.63
C LEU A 260 -8.25 -2.85 -17.90
N GLU A 261 -9.16 -2.03 -18.40
CA GLU A 261 -8.93 -0.59 -18.60
C GLU A 261 -8.52 0.12 -17.30
N THR A 262 -9.20 -0.20 -16.20
CA THR A 262 -8.86 0.35 -14.87
C THR A 262 -7.44 -0.05 -14.45
N PHE A 263 -7.05 -1.30 -14.70
CA PHE A 263 -5.71 -1.80 -14.41
C PHE A 263 -4.64 -1.18 -15.29
N GLU A 264 -4.89 -1.02 -16.59
CA GLU A 264 -3.96 -0.35 -17.51
C GLU A 264 -3.68 1.09 -17.09
N ASN A 265 -4.73 1.82 -16.72
CA ASN A 265 -4.58 3.18 -16.19
C ASN A 265 -3.72 3.21 -14.92
N ALA A 266 -3.92 2.25 -14.00
CA ALA A 266 -3.14 2.17 -12.76
C ALA A 266 -1.66 1.79 -13.04
N VAL A 267 -1.40 0.88 -13.97
CA VAL A 267 -0.04 0.47 -14.36
C VAL A 267 0.67 1.58 -15.14
N ALA A 268 -0.05 2.31 -16.01
CA ALA A 268 0.50 3.44 -16.75
C ALA A 268 1.01 4.55 -15.81
N LEU A 269 0.37 4.75 -14.67
CA LEU A 269 0.81 5.71 -13.66
C LEU A 269 2.16 5.31 -13.03
N LEU A 270 2.43 4.01 -12.83
CA LEU A 270 3.73 3.53 -12.35
C LEU A 270 4.87 3.84 -13.33
N THR A 271 4.60 3.70 -14.62
CA THR A 271 5.60 3.93 -15.67
C THR A 271 5.80 5.43 -15.96
N ALA A 272 4.74 6.25 -15.88
CA ALA A 272 4.79 7.69 -16.11
C ALA A 272 5.51 8.47 -15.00
N ALA A 273 5.30 8.12 -13.73
CA ALA A 273 6.01 8.71 -12.59
C ALA A 273 7.53 8.52 -12.68
N SER A 274 7.96 7.46 -13.37
CA SER A 274 9.38 7.16 -13.61
C SER A 274 10.00 8.03 -14.72
N ALA A 275 9.23 8.47 -15.70
CA ALA A 275 9.72 9.21 -16.86
C ALA A 275 9.96 10.71 -16.56
N VAL A 276 9.09 11.33 -15.78
CA VAL A 276 9.18 12.77 -15.45
C VAL A 276 10.45 13.12 -14.71
N ARG A 277 10.94 12.26 -13.80
CA ARG A 277 12.16 12.54 -13.01
C ARG A 277 13.47 12.31 -13.73
N ILE A 278 13.50 11.49 -14.78
CA ILE A 278 14.70 11.33 -15.62
C ILE A 278 14.97 12.62 -16.40
N THR A 279 13.93 13.32 -16.83
CA THR A 279 14.01 14.61 -17.52
C THR A 279 14.52 15.71 -16.58
N GLU A 280 13.97 15.81 -15.37
CA GLU A 280 14.40 16.80 -14.36
C GLU A 280 15.84 16.58 -13.89
N ARG A 281 16.29 15.31 -13.71
CA ARG A 281 17.70 15.01 -13.37
C ARG A 281 18.66 15.32 -14.52
N ARG A 282 18.27 15.14 -15.77
CA ARG A 282 19.10 15.49 -16.93
C ARG A 282 19.24 17.00 -17.10
N GLU A 283 18.21 17.75 -16.80
CA GLU A 283 18.28 19.23 -16.82
C GLU A 283 19.11 19.79 -15.65
N HIS A 284 19.05 19.19 -14.46
CA HIS A 284 19.88 19.60 -13.31
C HIS A 284 21.37 19.23 -13.44
N VAL A 285 21.71 18.14 -14.13
CA VAL A 285 23.09 17.74 -14.42
C VAL A 285 23.68 18.52 -15.61
N ALA A 286 22.83 19.05 -16.48
CA ALA A 286 23.26 19.88 -17.62
C ALA A 286 23.46 21.37 -17.25
N THR A 287 23.02 21.77 -16.04
CA THR A 287 23.12 23.16 -15.54
C THR A 287 24.09 23.31 -14.36
N ALA A 288 24.75 22.24 -13.93
CA ALA A 288 25.85 22.20 -12.95
C ALA A 288 27.17 21.86 -13.64
#